data_b14a2586501d123f66107dbddb0e329e
#
_entry.id   b14a2586501d123f66107dbddb0e329e
#
_cell.length_a   1.000
_cell.length_b   1.000
_cell.length_c   1.000
_cell.angle_alpha   90.00
_cell.angle_beta   90.00
_cell.angle_gamma   90.00
#
_symmetry.space_group_name_H-M   'P 1'
#
loop_
_entity.id
_entity.type
_entity.pdbx_description
1 polymer ?
#
loop_
_entity_poly.entity_id
_entity_poly.type
_entity_poly.pdbx_seq_one_letter_code
_entity_poly.pdbx_strand_id
1 'polypeptide(L)'
;MFHLNPVKPQNAFYMKVYVFLADGFEEIEAIAAIDIFRRAEIEVTTISVMNEKLVHGAHNIPVLADCMFTEADFSDNDLLYLPGGMPGTRNLDAHDGLKKLILKQNLENKPIAAICAAPSILGKLGLLKGKVAICFPGFEDQLEGAILSKEKIVKSGNFSTAKGAGVAIGFALKLVEELKGKSTAERISASICV
;
A
#
# COMPACT_ATOMS: atom_id res chain seq x y z
N MET A 1 31.73 14.86 20.65
CA MET A 1 31.11 13.54 20.84
C MET A 1 30.62 13.11 19.48
N PHE A 2 31.39 12.29 18.77
CA PHE A 2 31.06 11.86 17.40
C PHE A 2 29.98 10.77 17.47
N HIS A 3 28.77 11.04 16.98
CA HIS A 3 27.78 10.02 16.76
C HIS A 3 28.21 9.18 15.53
N LEU A 4 28.78 8.01 15.80
CA LEU A 4 28.97 6.99 14.78
C LEU A 4 27.58 6.47 14.41
N ASN A 5 27.13 6.75 13.19
CA ASN A 5 25.98 6.06 12.62
C ASN A 5 26.29 4.57 12.60
N PRO A 6 25.41 3.69 13.11
CA PRO A 6 25.63 2.26 13.03
C PRO A 6 25.72 1.84 11.56
N VAL A 7 26.82 1.22 11.19
CA VAL A 7 27.00 0.60 9.87
C VAL A 7 25.93 -0.49 9.72
N LYS A 8 24.97 -0.30 8.82
CA LYS A 8 23.97 -1.32 8.50
C LYS A 8 24.71 -2.58 8.00
N PRO A 9 24.37 -3.79 8.48
CA PRO A 9 24.96 -5.01 7.96
C PRO A 9 24.63 -5.19 6.48
N GLN A 10 25.63 -5.44 5.65
CA GLN A 10 25.55 -5.46 4.17
C GLN A 10 24.73 -6.62 3.57
N ASN A 11 24.05 -7.46 4.35
CA ASN A 11 23.29 -8.63 3.86
C ASN A 11 22.00 -8.94 4.64
N ALA A 12 21.36 -7.98 5.24
CA ALA A 12 19.98 -8.20 5.67
C ALA A 12 19.07 -8.00 4.45
N PHE A 13 18.33 -9.02 4.04
CA PHE A 13 17.22 -8.89 3.08
C PHE A 13 16.16 -8.01 3.71
N TYR A 14 16.25 -6.70 3.46
CA TYR A 14 15.24 -5.75 3.88
C TYR A 14 14.08 -5.83 2.89
N MET A 15 12.91 -6.24 3.39
CA MET A 15 11.67 -6.11 2.60
C MET A 15 11.42 -4.64 2.25
N LYS A 16 11.10 -4.37 0.99
CA LYS A 16 10.83 -3.02 0.48
C LYS A 16 9.37 -2.86 0.10
N VAL A 17 8.75 -1.84 0.63
CA VAL A 17 7.36 -1.48 0.35
C VAL A 17 7.30 -0.08 -0.25
N TYR A 18 6.62 0.05 -1.37
CA TYR A 18 6.31 1.33 -1.97
C TYR A 18 4.85 1.71 -1.69
N VAL A 19 4.68 2.87 -1.06
CA VAL A 19 3.37 3.47 -0.76
C VAL A 19 3.16 4.64 -1.70
N PHE A 20 2.14 4.55 -2.58
CA PHE A 20 1.88 5.57 -3.58
C PHE A 20 0.91 6.62 -3.05
N LEU A 21 1.33 7.87 -3.10
CA LEU A 21 0.56 9.02 -2.65
C LEU A 21 0.15 9.89 -3.83
N ALA A 22 -1.10 10.33 -3.82
CA ALA A 22 -1.66 11.30 -4.75
C ALA A 22 -2.55 12.29 -4.00
N ASP A 23 -2.69 13.52 -4.49
CA ASP A 23 -3.58 14.49 -3.86
C ASP A 23 -4.98 13.93 -3.65
N GLY A 24 -5.48 14.05 -2.42
CA GLY A 24 -6.72 13.45 -1.96
C GLY A 24 -6.61 12.00 -1.48
N PHE A 25 -5.41 11.52 -1.16
CA PHE A 25 -5.25 10.21 -0.49
C PHE A 25 -5.89 10.23 0.90
N GLU A 26 -6.36 9.09 1.39
CA GLU A 26 -6.89 8.95 2.76
C GLU A 26 -5.73 8.84 3.76
N GLU A 27 -5.62 9.81 4.66
CA GLU A 27 -4.52 9.95 5.60
C GLU A 27 -4.38 8.75 6.53
N ILE A 28 -5.49 8.28 7.10
CA ILE A 28 -5.49 7.13 8.02
C ILE A 28 -4.96 5.89 7.32
N GLU A 29 -5.35 5.67 6.07
CA GLU A 29 -4.97 4.47 5.32
C GLU A 29 -3.50 4.47 4.93
N ALA A 30 -2.97 5.63 4.53
CA ALA A 30 -1.57 5.76 4.16
C ALA A 30 -0.65 5.78 5.39
N ILE A 31 -0.92 6.66 6.34
CA ILE A 31 -0.01 6.91 7.47
C ILE A 31 0.03 5.72 8.44
N ALA A 32 -1.12 5.09 8.73
CA ALA A 32 -1.12 3.89 9.56
C ALA A 32 -0.29 2.75 8.94
N ALA A 33 -0.40 2.53 7.63
CA ALA A 33 0.39 1.51 6.94
C ALA A 33 1.88 1.84 6.98
N ILE A 34 2.28 3.08 6.68
CA ILE A 34 3.66 3.55 6.72
C ILE A 34 4.28 3.34 8.12
N ASP A 35 3.57 3.77 9.18
CA ASP A 35 4.05 3.65 10.56
C ASP A 35 4.24 2.16 10.94
N ILE A 36 3.26 1.32 10.65
CA ILE A 36 3.30 -0.12 10.99
C ILE A 36 4.41 -0.84 10.23
N PHE A 37 4.59 -0.57 8.94
CA PHE A 37 5.68 -1.16 8.17
C PHE A 37 7.04 -0.73 8.70
N ARG A 38 7.23 0.55 9.04
CA ARG A 38 8.47 1.06 9.63
C ARG A 38 8.76 0.46 11.00
N ARG A 39 7.74 0.24 11.85
CA ARG A 39 7.86 -0.52 13.12
C ARG A 39 8.28 -1.97 12.91
N ALA A 40 7.92 -2.55 11.77
CA ALA A 40 8.31 -3.90 11.37
C ALA A 40 9.73 -3.97 10.77
N GLU A 41 10.47 -2.85 10.78
CA GLU A 41 11.78 -2.75 10.13
C GLU A 41 11.73 -3.12 8.64
N ILE A 42 10.63 -2.76 7.99
CA ILE A 42 10.45 -2.82 6.55
C ILE A 42 10.92 -1.49 5.97
N GLU A 43 11.70 -1.52 4.91
CA GLU A 43 12.11 -0.32 4.18
C GLU A 43 10.89 0.23 3.41
N VAL A 44 10.38 1.38 3.85
CA VAL A 44 9.22 2.03 3.22
C VAL A 44 9.68 3.25 2.46
N THR A 45 9.35 3.31 1.18
CA THR A 45 9.49 4.51 0.36
C THR A 45 8.10 5.02 -0.01
N THR A 46 7.80 6.24 0.40
CA THR A 46 6.59 6.94 -0.01
C THR A 46 6.83 7.66 -1.33
N ILE A 47 5.95 7.44 -2.30
CA ILE A 47 6.13 7.89 -3.68
C ILE A 47 4.97 8.79 -4.09
N SER A 48 5.26 10.04 -4.39
CA SER A 48 4.31 10.94 -5.01
C SER A 48 4.12 10.60 -6.49
N VAL A 49 2.88 10.39 -6.93
CA VAL A 49 2.55 10.31 -8.36
C VAL A 49 2.21 11.69 -8.93
N MET A 50 2.31 12.74 -8.13
CA MET A 50 2.11 14.13 -8.53
C MET A 50 3.43 14.72 -9.09
N ASN A 51 3.38 15.98 -9.53
CA ASN A 51 4.55 16.67 -10.07
C ASN A 51 5.48 17.24 -8.98
N GLU A 52 5.16 17.00 -7.71
CA GLU A 52 5.93 17.45 -6.54
C GLU A 52 5.86 16.41 -5.42
N LYS A 53 6.80 16.50 -4.47
CA LYS A 53 6.85 15.57 -3.32
C LYS A 53 5.81 15.89 -2.25
N LEU A 54 5.37 17.15 -2.15
CA LEU A 54 4.33 17.54 -1.19
C LEU A 54 2.97 17.10 -1.73
N VAL A 55 2.31 16.19 -1.00
CA VAL A 55 1.02 15.63 -1.38
C VAL A 55 -0.01 15.95 -0.30
N HIS A 56 -1.17 16.44 -0.69
CA HIS A 56 -2.24 16.80 0.24
C HIS A 56 -3.26 15.65 0.35
N GLY A 57 -3.52 15.21 1.58
CA GLY A 57 -4.56 14.22 1.86
C GLY A 57 -5.98 14.75 1.65
N ALA A 58 -6.95 13.85 1.69
CA ALA A 58 -8.37 14.15 1.52
C ALA A 58 -8.93 15.10 2.58
N HIS A 59 -8.30 15.13 3.77
CA HIS A 59 -8.63 16.00 4.90
C HIS A 59 -7.61 17.14 5.07
N ASN A 60 -6.92 17.49 3.99
CA ASN A 60 -5.99 18.62 3.92
C ASN A 60 -4.78 18.52 4.88
N ILE A 61 -4.33 17.30 5.17
CA ILE A 61 -3.09 17.05 5.89
C ILE A 61 -1.98 16.80 4.85
N PRO A 62 -1.00 17.73 4.73
CA PRO A 62 0.09 17.56 3.77
C PRO A 62 1.11 16.53 4.25
N VAL A 63 1.61 15.73 3.33
CA VAL A 63 2.69 14.76 3.56
C VAL A 63 3.78 14.97 2.51
N LEU A 64 5.02 15.05 2.96
CA LEU A 64 6.17 15.08 2.08
C LEU A 64 6.59 13.65 1.74
N ALA A 65 6.39 13.24 0.50
CA ALA A 65 6.85 11.95 0.00
C ALA A 65 8.39 11.88 -0.08
N ASP A 66 8.95 10.69 0.06
CA ASP A 66 10.39 10.49 -0.01
C ASP A 66 10.93 10.82 -1.41
N CYS A 67 10.18 10.45 -2.47
CA CYS A 67 10.53 10.76 -3.85
C CYS A 67 9.28 10.92 -4.74
N MET A 68 9.48 11.46 -5.95
CA MET A 68 8.50 11.42 -7.03
C MET A 68 8.60 10.08 -7.78
N PHE A 69 7.53 9.69 -8.48
CA PHE A 69 7.49 8.46 -9.28
C PHE A 69 8.63 8.38 -10.29
N THR A 70 9.00 9.52 -10.89
CA THR A 70 10.08 9.62 -11.89
C THR A 70 11.48 9.47 -11.31
N GLU A 71 11.63 9.58 -9.99
CA GLU A 71 12.91 9.47 -9.27
C GLU A 71 13.11 8.08 -8.66
N ALA A 72 12.03 7.27 -8.57
CA ALA A 72 12.05 5.98 -7.89
C ALA A 72 12.64 4.87 -8.76
N ASP A 73 13.43 3.99 -8.14
CA ASP A 73 13.88 2.73 -8.75
C ASP A 73 12.96 1.58 -8.31
N PHE A 74 12.23 1.02 -9.25
CA PHE A 74 11.28 -0.07 -9.03
C PHE A 74 11.86 -1.47 -9.32
N SER A 75 13.18 -1.60 -9.45
CA SER A 75 13.83 -2.88 -9.76
C SER A 75 13.78 -3.89 -8.60
N ASP A 76 13.70 -3.39 -7.37
CA ASP A 76 13.79 -4.18 -6.14
C ASP A 76 12.69 -3.76 -5.16
N ASN A 77 11.51 -4.38 -5.29
CA ASN A 77 10.36 -4.15 -4.42
C ASN A 77 9.66 -5.47 -4.07
N ASP A 78 9.10 -5.55 -2.87
CA ASP A 78 8.37 -6.72 -2.37
C ASP A 78 6.87 -6.49 -2.32
N LEU A 79 6.42 -5.25 -2.13
CA LEU A 79 5.01 -4.90 -2.06
C LEU A 79 4.74 -3.50 -2.64
N LEU A 80 3.69 -3.38 -3.46
CA LEU A 80 3.07 -2.11 -3.81
C LEU A 80 1.83 -1.89 -2.95
N TYR A 81 1.75 -0.74 -2.28
CA TYR A 81 0.61 -0.37 -1.43
C TYR A 81 -0.10 0.86 -1.98
N LEU A 82 -1.42 0.73 -2.21
CA LEU A 82 -2.30 1.75 -2.76
C LEU A 82 -3.32 2.16 -1.69
N PRO A 83 -3.16 3.32 -1.02
CA PRO A 83 -4.19 3.88 -0.17
C PRO A 83 -5.38 4.36 -1.01
N GLY A 84 -6.54 4.46 -0.38
CA GLY A 84 -7.72 5.05 -1.00
C GLY A 84 -7.78 6.56 -0.84
N GLY A 85 -9.00 7.05 -0.60
CA GLY A 85 -9.31 8.48 -0.60
C GLY A 85 -9.72 8.99 -1.98
N MET A 86 -10.49 10.09 -1.97
CA MET A 86 -10.92 10.76 -3.21
C MET A 86 -10.57 12.24 -3.12
N PRO A 87 -9.98 12.83 -4.16
CA PRO A 87 -9.70 12.27 -5.48
C PRO A 87 -8.43 11.40 -5.59
N GLY A 88 -7.73 11.07 -4.51
CA GLY A 88 -6.45 10.34 -4.52
C GLY A 88 -6.49 9.08 -5.38
N THR A 89 -7.50 8.22 -5.22
CA THR A 89 -7.66 7.01 -6.04
C THR A 89 -7.81 7.34 -7.54
N ARG A 90 -8.50 8.43 -7.91
CA ARG A 90 -8.60 8.84 -9.32
C ARG A 90 -7.26 9.29 -9.87
N ASN A 91 -6.47 10.02 -9.08
CA ASN A 91 -5.15 10.49 -9.45
C ASN A 91 -4.17 9.31 -9.62
N LEU A 92 -4.22 8.30 -8.73
CA LEU A 92 -3.48 7.05 -8.88
C LEU A 92 -3.89 6.30 -10.16
N ASP A 93 -5.20 6.16 -10.41
CA ASP A 93 -5.76 5.48 -11.60
C ASP A 93 -5.41 6.21 -12.91
N ALA A 94 -5.26 7.52 -12.88
CA ALA A 94 -4.87 8.32 -14.03
C ALA A 94 -3.37 8.20 -14.38
N HIS A 95 -2.52 7.72 -13.44
CA HIS A 95 -1.07 7.68 -13.64
C HIS A 95 -0.63 6.43 -14.41
N ASP A 96 -0.35 6.57 -15.71
CA ASP A 96 -0.02 5.45 -16.60
C ASP A 96 1.24 4.68 -16.17
N GLY A 97 2.25 5.35 -15.63
CA GLY A 97 3.45 4.70 -15.10
C GLY A 97 3.14 3.74 -13.95
N LEU A 98 2.26 4.15 -13.03
CA LEU A 98 1.82 3.31 -11.92
C LEU A 98 1.02 2.09 -12.42
N LYS A 99 0.11 2.27 -13.37
CA LYS A 99 -0.63 1.14 -13.97
C LYS A 99 0.30 0.12 -14.61
N LYS A 100 1.31 0.58 -15.35
CA LYS A 100 2.34 -0.31 -15.94
C LYS A 100 3.13 -1.05 -14.86
N LEU A 101 3.49 -0.37 -13.77
CA LEU A 101 4.18 -0.99 -12.64
C LEU A 101 3.32 -2.04 -11.95
N ILE A 102 2.03 -1.77 -11.71
CA ILE A 102 1.06 -2.73 -11.16
C ILE A 102 0.96 -3.98 -12.03
N LEU A 103 0.84 -3.80 -13.36
CA LEU A 103 0.79 -4.93 -14.30
C LEU A 103 2.08 -5.77 -14.27
N LYS A 104 3.25 -5.10 -14.25
CA LYS A 104 4.55 -5.77 -14.12
C LYS A 104 4.64 -6.56 -12.81
N GLN A 105 4.27 -5.95 -11.68
CA GLN A 105 4.25 -6.58 -10.35
C GLN A 105 3.39 -7.85 -10.35
N ASN A 106 2.21 -7.78 -10.99
CA ASN A 106 1.33 -8.93 -11.12
C ASN A 106 1.94 -10.05 -11.99
N LEU A 107 2.59 -9.71 -13.12
CA LEU A 107 3.26 -10.71 -13.96
C LEU A 107 4.39 -11.43 -13.21
N GLU A 108 5.07 -10.76 -12.32
CA GLU A 108 6.09 -11.31 -11.43
C GLU A 108 5.48 -12.05 -10.21
N ASN A 109 4.16 -12.13 -10.11
CA ASN A 109 3.41 -12.69 -8.96
C ASN A 109 3.82 -12.11 -7.60
N LYS A 110 4.29 -10.87 -7.59
CA LYS A 110 4.65 -10.13 -6.38
C LYS A 110 3.44 -9.48 -5.73
N PRO A 111 3.45 -9.27 -4.39
CA PRO A 111 2.35 -8.72 -3.63
C PRO A 111 1.91 -7.32 -4.07
N ILE A 112 0.60 -7.11 -4.12
CA ILE A 112 -0.05 -5.81 -4.33
C ILE A 112 -1.17 -5.66 -3.30
N ALA A 113 -1.15 -4.58 -2.54
CA ALA A 113 -2.16 -4.26 -1.54
C ALA A 113 -2.91 -2.97 -1.91
N ALA A 114 -4.22 -2.99 -1.76
CA ALA A 114 -5.08 -1.83 -2.02
C ALA A 114 -6.22 -1.76 -0.99
N ILE A 115 -6.55 -0.56 -0.54
CA ILE A 115 -7.59 -0.35 0.48
C ILE A 115 -8.64 0.66 0.01
N CYS A 116 -9.86 0.54 0.53
CA CYS A 116 -10.93 1.51 0.34
C CYS A 116 -11.39 1.60 -1.14
N ALA A 117 -11.21 2.73 -1.79
CA ALA A 117 -11.52 2.90 -3.20
C ALA A 117 -10.43 2.32 -4.13
N ALA A 118 -9.19 2.18 -3.66
CA ALA A 118 -8.05 1.79 -4.51
C ALA A 118 -8.14 0.40 -5.15
N PRO A 119 -8.83 -0.63 -4.58
CA PRO A 119 -9.06 -1.90 -5.28
C PRO A 119 -9.75 -1.74 -6.64
N SER A 120 -10.50 -0.63 -6.87
CA SER A 120 -11.10 -0.34 -8.16
C SER A 120 -10.07 -0.19 -9.29
N ILE A 121 -8.86 0.27 -8.98
CA ILE A 121 -7.75 0.37 -9.95
C ILE A 121 -7.38 -1.04 -10.45
N LEU A 122 -7.27 -2.00 -9.52
CA LEU A 122 -6.95 -3.39 -9.83
C LEU A 122 -8.08 -4.07 -10.63
N GLY A 123 -9.34 -3.76 -10.28
CA GLY A 123 -10.51 -4.25 -11.00
C GLY A 123 -10.55 -3.78 -12.45
N LYS A 124 -10.40 -2.48 -12.70
CA LYS A 124 -10.35 -1.88 -14.04
C LYS A 124 -9.19 -2.41 -14.90
N LEU A 125 -8.09 -2.81 -14.27
CA LEU A 125 -6.97 -3.47 -14.95
C LEU A 125 -7.24 -4.96 -15.23
N GLY A 126 -8.43 -5.49 -14.85
CA GLY A 126 -8.81 -6.90 -15.04
C GLY A 126 -8.08 -7.88 -14.12
N LEU A 127 -7.32 -7.39 -13.14
CA LEU A 127 -6.44 -8.20 -12.29
C LEU A 127 -7.20 -8.98 -11.22
N LEU A 128 -8.43 -8.57 -10.89
CA LEU A 128 -9.26 -9.20 -9.86
C LEU A 128 -10.24 -10.24 -10.42
N LYS A 129 -10.23 -10.50 -11.73
CA LYS A 129 -11.14 -11.49 -12.34
C LYS A 129 -10.95 -12.87 -11.72
N GLY A 130 -12.06 -13.43 -11.16
CA GLY A 130 -12.08 -14.72 -10.48
C GLY A 130 -11.39 -14.73 -9.11
N LYS A 131 -10.93 -13.59 -8.61
CA LYS A 131 -10.33 -13.46 -7.28
C LYS A 131 -11.33 -12.93 -6.27
N VAL A 132 -11.20 -13.35 -5.01
CA VAL A 132 -11.99 -12.78 -3.91
C VAL A 132 -11.41 -11.41 -3.56
N ALA A 133 -12.26 -10.38 -3.50
CA ALA A 133 -11.81 -9.01 -3.20
C ALA A 133 -12.88 -8.22 -2.43
N ILE A 134 -12.44 -7.14 -1.79
CA ILE A 134 -13.29 -6.16 -1.10
C ILE A 134 -12.82 -4.75 -1.43
N CYS A 135 -13.73 -3.79 -1.39
CA CYS A 135 -13.46 -2.36 -1.50
C CYS A 135 -14.37 -1.56 -0.57
N PHE A 136 -14.24 -0.25 -0.63
CA PHE A 136 -15.18 0.65 0.05
C PHE A 136 -16.58 0.54 -0.60
N PRO A 137 -17.68 0.60 0.21
CA PRO A 137 -19.04 0.54 -0.31
C PRO A 137 -19.30 1.57 -1.42
N GLY A 138 -19.88 1.10 -2.54
CA GLY A 138 -20.14 1.91 -3.73
C GLY A 138 -19.06 1.84 -4.81
N PHE A 139 -17.99 1.06 -4.60
CA PHE A 139 -16.95 0.80 -5.61
C PHE A 139 -16.98 -0.64 -6.16
N GLU A 140 -17.93 -1.45 -5.72
CA GLU A 140 -18.02 -2.88 -6.04
C GLU A 140 -18.12 -3.13 -7.55
N ASP A 141 -18.90 -2.33 -8.27
CA ASP A 141 -19.06 -2.45 -9.73
C ASP A 141 -17.75 -2.23 -10.51
N GLN A 142 -16.75 -1.59 -9.89
CA GLN A 142 -15.44 -1.36 -10.49
C GLN A 142 -14.45 -2.51 -10.24
N LEU A 143 -14.83 -3.50 -9.44
CA LEU A 143 -14.02 -4.71 -9.23
C LEU A 143 -14.41 -5.77 -10.30
N GLU A 144 -14.16 -5.47 -11.55
CA GLU A 144 -14.61 -6.22 -12.70
C GLU A 144 -14.24 -7.72 -12.62
N GLY A 145 -15.29 -8.57 -12.55
CA GLY A 145 -15.14 -10.02 -12.48
C GLY A 145 -14.64 -10.60 -11.16
N ALA A 146 -14.48 -9.77 -10.12
CA ALA A 146 -14.12 -10.23 -8.78
C ALA A 146 -15.30 -10.95 -8.10
N ILE A 147 -14.98 -11.84 -7.18
CA ILE A 147 -15.91 -12.44 -6.22
C ILE A 147 -15.92 -11.54 -4.99
N LEU A 148 -17.04 -10.83 -4.77
CA LEU A 148 -17.13 -9.86 -3.67
C LEU A 148 -17.17 -10.57 -2.31
N SER A 149 -16.31 -10.16 -1.40
CA SER A 149 -16.24 -10.68 -0.03
C SER A 149 -17.13 -9.86 0.92
N LYS A 150 -17.57 -10.51 2.01
CA LYS A 150 -18.19 -9.85 3.17
C LYS A 150 -17.16 -9.53 4.28
N GLU A 151 -15.98 -10.08 4.16
CA GLU A 151 -14.86 -9.83 5.10
C GLU A 151 -14.34 -8.42 4.95
N LYS A 152 -13.71 -7.90 6.01
CA LYS A 152 -13.15 -6.56 6.00
C LYS A 152 -11.76 -6.47 5.36
N ILE A 153 -11.04 -7.59 5.34
CA ILE A 153 -9.69 -7.76 4.78
C ILE A 153 -9.66 -9.08 4.06
N VAL A 154 -9.15 -9.09 2.84
CA VAL A 154 -9.13 -10.29 1.98
C VAL A 154 -7.76 -10.43 1.34
N LYS A 155 -7.25 -11.67 1.32
CA LYS A 155 -6.11 -12.06 0.48
C LYS A 155 -6.57 -13.08 -0.56
N SER A 156 -6.22 -12.84 -1.82
CA SER A 156 -6.51 -13.76 -2.93
C SER A 156 -5.35 -13.75 -3.94
N GLY A 157 -4.56 -14.83 -3.93
CA GLY A 157 -3.30 -14.87 -4.68
C GLY A 157 -2.30 -13.85 -4.18
N ASN A 158 -1.76 -13.04 -5.08
CA ASN A 158 -0.83 -11.95 -4.78
C ASN A 158 -1.52 -10.61 -4.43
N PHE A 159 -2.85 -10.57 -4.35
CA PHE A 159 -3.61 -9.37 -3.99
C PHE A 159 -4.12 -9.44 -2.57
N SER A 160 -3.91 -8.35 -1.82
CA SER A 160 -4.54 -8.10 -0.53
C SER A 160 -5.41 -6.85 -0.63
N THR A 161 -6.70 -6.96 -0.28
CA THR A 161 -7.65 -5.85 -0.36
C THR A 161 -8.34 -5.63 0.98
N ALA A 162 -8.68 -4.37 1.30
CA ALA A 162 -9.36 -4.02 2.55
C ALA A 162 -10.44 -2.96 2.34
N LYS A 163 -11.42 -2.96 3.26
CA LYS A 163 -12.68 -2.22 3.10
C LYS A 163 -12.53 -0.70 3.19
N GLY A 164 -11.66 -0.20 4.06
CA GLY A 164 -11.50 1.26 4.26
C GLY A 164 -10.81 1.62 5.56
N ALA A 165 -10.72 2.91 5.87
CA ALA A 165 -9.92 3.50 6.94
C ALA A 165 -10.08 2.82 8.31
N GLY A 166 -11.29 2.40 8.67
CA GLY A 166 -11.57 1.75 9.95
C GLY A 166 -10.86 0.39 10.17
N VAL A 167 -10.20 -0.16 9.14
CA VAL A 167 -9.42 -1.42 9.24
C VAL A 167 -7.97 -1.24 8.80
N ALA A 168 -7.50 0.00 8.61
CA ALA A 168 -6.17 0.28 8.07
C ALA A 168 -5.04 -0.32 8.93
N ILE A 169 -5.12 -0.19 10.26
CA ILE A 169 -4.14 -0.79 11.20
C ILE A 169 -4.14 -2.32 11.06
N GLY A 170 -5.31 -2.97 11.13
CA GLY A 170 -5.41 -4.42 11.00
C GLY A 170 -4.95 -4.92 9.62
N PHE A 171 -5.19 -4.15 8.57
CA PHE A 171 -4.71 -4.46 7.23
C PHE A 171 -3.18 -4.38 7.14
N ALA A 172 -2.58 -3.32 7.66
CA ALA A 172 -1.13 -3.19 7.69
C ALA A 172 -0.45 -4.30 8.52
N LEU A 173 -1.03 -4.66 9.69
CA LEU A 173 -0.55 -5.79 10.50
C LEU A 173 -0.63 -7.12 9.74
N LYS A 174 -1.72 -7.33 8.96
CA LYS A 174 -1.85 -8.53 8.11
C LYS A 174 -0.78 -8.59 7.02
N LEU A 175 -0.46 -7.47 6.40
CA LEU A 175 0.63 -7.37 5.42
C LEU A 175 2.02 -7.59 6.07
N VAL A 176 2.23 -7.09 7.30
CA VAL A 176 3.45 -7.41 8.08
C VAL A 176 3.54 -8.91 8.36
N GLU A 177 2.43 -9.56 8.73
CA GLU A 177 2.41 -11.02 8.91
C GLU A 177 2.83 -11.76 7.64
N GLU A 178 2.38 -11.31 6.47
CA GLU A 178 2.73 -11.89 5.17
C GLU A 178 4.21 -11.70 4.80
N LEU A 179 4.79 -10.53 5.10
CA LEU A 179 6.15 -10.16 4.71
C LEU A 179 7.21 -10.61 5.73
N LYS A 180 6.91 -10.54 7.02
CA LYS A 180 7.87 -10.70 8.14
C LYS A 180 7.47 -11.79 9.14
N GLY A 181 6.33 -12.46 8.90
CA GLY A 181 5.83 -13.54 9.74
C GLY A 181 4.99 -13.07 10.94
N LYS A 182 4.23 -14.02 11.48
CA LYS A 182 3.21 -13.80 12.53
C LYS A 182 3.77 -13.18 13.81
N SER A 183 4.93 -13.65 14.27
CA SER A 183 5.54 -13.14 15.52
C SER A 183 5.89 -11.66 15.44
N THR A 184 6.32 -11.16 14.27
CA THR A 184 6.59 -9.74 14.06
C THR A 184 5.29 -8.93 14.12
N ALA A 185 4.23 -9.39 13.46
CA ALA A 185 2.93 -8.73 13.48
C ALA A 185 2.33 -8.68 14.91
N GLU A 186 2.40 -9.77 15.66
CA GLU A 186 1.92 -9.85 17.05
C GLU A 186 2.70 -8.89 17.97
N ARG A 187 4.02 -8.84 17.85
CA ARG A 187 4.86 -7.89 18.62
C ARG A 187 4.46 -6.44 18.35
N ILE A 188 4.21 -6.09 17.09
CA ILE A 188 3.81 -4.71 16.73
C ILE A 188 2.40 -4.44 17.23
N SER A 189 1.45 -5.36 17.01
CA SER A 189 0.07 -5.26 17.52
C SER A 189 0.07 -4.96 19.02
N ALA A 190 0.80 -5.73 19.82
CA ALA A 190 0.93 -5.50 21.24
C ALA A 190 1.56 -4.12 21.57
N SER A 191 2.56 -3.66 20.80
CA SER A 191 3.24 -2.38 21.04
C SER A 191 2.38 -1.14 20.77
N ILE A 192 1.32 -1.30 19.97
CA ILE A 192 0.34 -0.24 19.65
C ILE A 192 -1.02 -0.45 20.32
N CYS A 193 -1.12 -1.42 21.23
CA CYS A 193 -2.32 -1.73 22.01
C CYS A 193 -3.55 -2.18 21.17
N VAL A 194 -3.32 -2.99 20.15
CA VAL A 194 -4.36 -3.58 19.28
C VAL A 194 -4.38 -5.09 19.39
#